data_44758349db3440a30f6693f8f070c267
#
_entry.id   44758349db3440a30f6693f8f070c267
#
_cell.length_a   1.000
_cell.length_b   1.000
_cell.length_c   1.000
_cell.angle_alpha   90.00
_cell.angle_beta   90.00
_cell.angle_gamma   90.00
#
_symmetry.space_group_name_H-M   'P 1'
#
loop_
_entity.id
_entity.type
_entity.pdbx_description
1 polymer ?
#
loop_
_entity_poly.entity_id
_entity_poly.type
_entity_poly.pdbx_seq_one_letter_code
_entity_poly.pdbx_strand_id
1 'polypeptide(L)'
;MHHKFPTIFLLLTINASCLAQAQNARSINPGEPWPDDNGNHIQAHGGGILKTGNTYYWYGEGRAKDNDTGVRYVSCYSSTDLMNWKFRNYVLKTGDPDHMGRRFVLERPKVYFNKKTRKYVMYMHLDSANYKAARVGIAICDKPDGDYKFVKSFRPLGFESRDIGQFVDDDGSAYLVFEDRPAKGFHIAKLSDDYMNVEKDICLITLPLEGGAIVHYKGLYYAIGSALTGWKANPNKYATSKTLEGPWSDFADIASPAVNTYGSQSTLMLKVTGTEKTTIIFMGDIWKPRTQWDSRYLWMPVEIGDGKLLLPEPKPWSINLKTGEVSFVVKKP
;
A
#
# COMPACT_ATOMS: atom_id res chain seq x y z
N MET A 1 51.91 55.54 -35.72
CA MET A 1 50.94 54.44 -35.99
C MET A 1 50.67 53.66 -34.70
N HIS A 2 49.58 53.97 -34.02
CA HIS A 2 49.22 53.27 -32.80
C HIS A 2 48.14 52.20 -33.07
N HIS A 3 48.49 50.96 -32.95
CA HIS A 3 47.52 49.86 -33.05
C HIS A 3 46.88 49.65 -31.68
N LYS A 4 45.55 49.87 -31.57
CA LYS A 4 44.74 49.52 -30.43
C LYS A 4 44.21 48.09 -30.64
N PHE A 5 44.51 47.16 -29.75
CA PHE A 5 43.89 45.85 -29.67
C PHE A 5 42.58 45.95 -28.84
N PRO A 6 41.49 45.34 -29.28
CA PRO A 6 40.28 45.28 -28.45
C PRO A 6 40.36 44.13 -27.45
N THR A 7 40.16 44.45 -26.19
CA THR A 7 40.05 43.47 -25.11
C THR A 7 38.64 42.85 -25.15
N ILE A 8 38.53 41.56 -25.49
CA ILE A 8 37.26 40.83 -25.45
C ILE A 8 37.07 40.36 -24.03
N PHE A 9 36.03 40.89 -23.36
CA PHE A 9 35.55 40.40 -22.07
C PHE A 9 34.62 39.19 -22.33
N LEU A 10 35.08 38.00 -21.94
CA LEU A 10 34.29 36.78 -21.96
C LEU A 10 33.43 36.74 -20.67
N LEU A 11 32.12 37.06 -20.81
CA LEU A 11 31.19 36.88 -19.69
C LEU A 11 30.89 35.38 -19.53
N LEU A 12 31.48 34.76 -18.50
CA LEU A 12 31.05 33.44 -18.03
C LEU A 12 29.73 33.58 -17.28
N THR A 13 28.62 33.20 -17.94
CA THR A 13 27.36 33.01 -17.27
C THR A 13 27.38 31.69 -16.48
N ILE A 14 27.58 31.78 -15.17
CA ILE A 14 27.40 30.62 -14.28
C ILE A 14 25.91 30.32 -14.18
N ASN A 15 25.46 29.30 -14.89
CA ASN A 15 24.14 28.70 -14.67
C ASN A 15 24.14 27.99 -13.33
N ALA A 16 23.74 28.68 -12.28
CA ALA A 16 23.42 28.05 -11.00
C ALA A 16 22.13 27.26 -11.16
N SER A 17 22.24 25.99 -11.53
CA SER A 17 21.15 25.04 -11.40
C SER A 17 20.83 24.90 -9.91
N CYS A 18 19.82 25.61 -9.44
CA CYS A 18 19.22 25.43 -8.12
C CYS A 18 18.62 24.01 -8.10
N LEU A 19 19.40 23.04 -7.61
CA LEU A 19 18.84 21.77 -7.14
C LEU A 19 18.00 22.12 -5.91
N ALA A 20 16.69 22.23 -6.11
CA ALA A 20 15.77 22.33 -5.01
C ALA A 20 15.89 21.01 -4.22
N GLN A 21 16.65 21.04 -3.11
CA GLN A 21 16.63 19.95 -2.15
C GLN A 21 15.19 19.84 -1.64
N ALA A 22 14.59 18.66 -1.84
CA ALA A 22 13.28 18.37 -1.30
C ALA A 22 13.34 18.60 0.22
N GLN A 23 12.59 19.61 0.68
CA GLN A 23 12.52 19.94 2.09
C GLN A 23 11.83 18.77 2.81
N ASN A 24 12.46 18.19 3.84
CA ASN A 24 11.89 17.09 4.58
C ASN A 24 10.46 17.43 5.04
N ALA A 25 9.49 16.59 4.68
CA ALA A 25 8.11 16.74 5.09
C ALA A 25 8.01 16.63 6.62
N ARG A 26 7.28 17.54 7.24
CA ARG A 26 7.01 17.53 8.69
C ARG A 26 5.65 16.91 9.02
N SER A 27 4.86 16.57 8.00
CA SER A 27 3.52 16.01 8.13
C SER A 27 3.14 15.16 6.92
N ILE A 28 2.27 14.20 7.15
CA ILE A 28 1.52 13.51 6.12
C ILE A 28 0.32 14.40 5.77
N ASN A 29 0.13 14.68 4.48
CA ASN A 29 -0.95 15.53 3.97
C ASN A 29 -1.91 14.66 3.13
N PRO A 30 -3.00 14.15 3.71
CA PRO A 30 -3.92 13.25 3.03
C PRO A 30 -4.51 13.90 1.77
N GLY A 31 -4.51 13.16 0.65
CA GLY A 31 -5.06 13.63 -0.63
C GLY A 31 -4.14 14.53 -1.45
N GLU A 32 -3.05 15.03 -0.89
CA GLU A 32 -2.09 15.87 -1.59
C GLU A 32 -1.02 15.04 -2.35
N PRO A 33 -0.32 15.62 -3.33
CA PRO A 33 0.86 15.00 -3.90
C PRO A 33 1.89 14.68 -2.82
N TRP A 34 2.42 13.45 -2.85
CA TRP A 34 3.43 13.04 -1.88
C TRP A 34 4.75 12.79 -2.60
N PRO A 35 5.70 13.74 -2.55
CA PRO A 35 6.98 13.59 -3.23
C PRO A 35 7.90 12.61 -2.48
N ASP A 36 8.68 11.85 -3.24
CA ASP A 36 9.84 11.11 -2.74
C ASP A 36 11.07 12.04 -2.59
N ASP A 37 12.20 11.48 -2.21
CA ASP A 37 13.47 12.21 -2.05
C ASP A 37 14.04 12.78 -3.36
N ASN A 38 13.52 12.38 -4.52
CA ASN A 38 13.84 12.95 -5.82
C ASN A 38 12.83 14.01 -6.28
N GLY A 39 11.80 14.29 -5.47
CA GLY A 39 10.73 15.22 -5.80
C GLY A 39 9.63 14.64 -6.70
N ASN A 40 9.68 13.35 -7.03
CA ASN A 40 8.64 12.70 -7.82
C ASN A 40 7.48 12.27 -6.93
N HIS A 41 6.26 12.35 -7.45
CA HIS A 41 5.11 11.79 -6.76
C HIS A 41 5.26 10.28 -6.58
N ILE A 42 5.17 9.81 -5.33
CA ILE A 42 5.28 8.39 -4.98
C ILE A 42 4.28 7.56 -5.79
N GLN A 43 4.75 6.46 -6.37
CA GLN A 43 3.96 5.49 -7.13
C GLN A 43 3.96 4.16 -6.40
N ALA A 44 3.10 4.02 -5.38
CA ALA A 44 3.00 2.80 -4.58
C ALA A 44 1.54 2.50 -4.21
N HIS A 45 0.68 2.50 -5.25
CA HIS A 45 -0.76 2.33 -5.08
C HIS A 45 -1.14 0.89 -4.74
N GLY A 46 -2.32 0.70 -4.13
CA GLY A 46 -2.77 -0.60 -3.66
C GLY A 46 -1.80 -1.29 -2.71
N GLY A 47 -0.92 -0.52 -2.10
CA GLY A 47 0.32 -0.99 -1.51
C GLY A 47 0.22 -1.69 -0.16
N GLY A 48 1.36 -2.20 0.28
CA GLY A 48 1.59 -2.76 1.61
C GLY A 48 2.86 -2.20 2.24
N ILE A 49 2.93 -2.28 3.56
CA ILE A 49 4.10 -1.86 4.34
C ILE A 49 4.72 -3.07 5.03
N LEU A 50 6.04 -3.17 4.92
CA LEU A 50 6.85 -4.08 5.71
C LEU A 50 7.82 -3.29 6.59
N LYS A 51 7.86 -3.58 7.88
CA LYS A 51 8.88 -3.04 8.80
C LYS A 51 10.00 -4.04 8.99
N THR A 52 11.23 -3.62 8.77
CA THR A 52 12.44 -4.40 9.06
C THR A 52 13.42 -3.55 9.86
N GLY A 53 13.66 -3.92 11.10
CA GLY A 53 14.40 -3.08 12.04
C GLY A 53 13.68 -1.73 12.23
N ASN A 54 14.41 -0.63 12.01
CA ASN A 54 13.86 0.72 12.10
C ASN A 54 13.38 1.29 10.76
N THR A 55 13.38 0.48 9.70
CA THR A 55 13.03 0.92 8.35
C THR A 55 11.69 0.34 7.94
N TYR A 56 10.82 1.19 7.42
CA TYR A 56 9.58 0.81 6.74
C TYR A 56 9.84 0.77 5.24
N TYR A 57 9.35 -0.28 4.59
CA TYR A 57 9.37 -0.44 3.15
C TYR A 57 7.94 -0.42 2.64
N TRP A 58 7.67 0.51 1.72
CA TRP A 58 6.37 0.65 1.08
C TRP A 58 6.45 0.10 -0.34
N TYR A 59 5.69 -0.94 -0.60
CA TYR A 59 5.56 -1.54 -1.92
C TYR A 59 4.19 -1.20 -2.48
N GLY A 60 4.13 -0.89 -3.76
CA GLY A 60 2.86 -0.66 -4.42
C GLY A 60 3.00 -0.66 -5.93
N GLU A 61 1.88 -0.67 -6.60
CA GLU A 61 1.85 -0.62 -8.05
C GLU A 61 2.22 0.77 -8.56
N GLY A 62 3.14 0.81 -9.51
CA GLY A 62 3.54 2.01 -10.22
C GLY A 62 2.83 2.11 -11.58
N ARG A 63 2.46 3.34 -11.93
CA ARG A 63 1.84 3.66 -13.23
C ARG A 63 2.69 4.67 -13.97
N ALA A 64 2.95 4.42 -15.26
CA ALA A 64 3.65 5.38 -16.10
C ALA A 64 2.77 6.62 -16.35
N LYS A 65 3.41 7.79 -16.34
CA LYS A 65 2.74 9.05 -16.68
C LYS A 65 2.41 9.14 -18.18
N ASP A 66 3.37 8.75 -18.99
CA ASP A 66 3.32 8.86 -20.43
C ASP A 66 3.62 7.49 -21.05
N ASN A 67 3.02 7.21 -22.22
CA ASN A 67 3.24 5.99 -23.01
C ASN A 67 3.02 4.68 -22.22
N ASP A 68 1.77 4.29 -22.02
CA ASP A 68 1.45 2.99 -21.45
C ASP A 68 1.98 1.84 -22.35
N THR A 69 3.18 1.38 -22.03
CA THR A 69 3.82 0.26 -22.74
C THR A 69 3.16 -1.09 -22.45
N GLY A 70 2.15 -1.13 -21.57
CA GLY A 70 1.56 -2.34 -21.04
C GLY A 70 2.43 -3.03 -19.99
N VAL A 71 3.57 -2.45 -19.62
CA VAL A 71 4.41 -2.93 -18.50
C VAL A 71 3.90 -2.34 -17.20
N ARG A 72 3.76 -3.19 -16.17
CA ARG A 72 3.39 -2.80 -14.81
C ARG A 72 4.60 -2.99 -13.90
N TYR A 73 4.70 -2.16 -12.88
CA TYR A 73 5.83 -2.15 -11.96
C TYR A 73 5.34 -2.26 -10.53
N VAL A 74 6.13 -2.91 -9.70
CA VAL A 74 6.06 -2.75 -8.25
C VAL A 74 7.21 -1.84 -7.85
N SER A 75 6.88 -0.68 -7.32
CA SER A 75 7.85 0.25 -6.75
C SER A 75 8.09 -0.08 -5.29
N CYS A 76 9.31 0.18 -4.81
CA CYS A 76 9.69 0.08 -3.41
C CYS A 76 10.26 1.42 -2.94
N TYR A 77 9.76 1.89 -1.81
CA TYR A 77 10.26 3.06 -1.10
C TYR A 77 10.64 2.69 0.31
N SER A 78 11.57 3.42 0.93
CA SER A 78 11.95 3.23 2.33
C SER A 78 11.83 4.50 3.14
N SER A 79 11.43 4.37 4.41
CA SER A 79 11.31 5.48 5.35
C SER A 79 11.67 5.04 6.76
N THR A 80 12.16 5.98 7.59
CA THR A 80 12.35 5.80 9.03
C THR A 80 11.40 6.64 9.87
N ASP A 81 10.49 7.39 9.23
CA ASP A 81 9.55 8.30 9.89
C ASP A 81 8.11 8.25 9.35
N LEU A 82 7.85 7.45 8.29
CA LEU A 82 6.58 7.35 7.55
C LEU A 82 6.17 8.63 6.80
N MET A 83 6.92 9.71 6.89
CA MET A 83 6.64 11.00 6.25
C MET A 83 7.51 11.23 5.02
N ASN A 84 8.80 10.87 5.15
CA ASN A 84 9.80 11.06 4.12
C ASN A 84 10.21 9.71 3.54
N TRP A 85 10.04 9.56 2.23
CA TRP A 85 10.23 8.31 1.53
C TRP A 85 11.34 8.43 0.48
N LYS A 86 12.27 7.47 0.51
CA LYS A 86 13.32 7.34 -0.48
C LYS A 86 12.92 6.30 -1.49
N PHE A 87 12.92 6.65 -2.77
CA PHE A 87 12.79 5.67 -3.83
C PHE A 87 13.96 4.70 -3.79
N ARG A 88 13.66 3.40 -3.81
CA ARG A 88 14.67 2.34 -3.74
C ARG A 88 14.86 1.64 -5.09
N ASN A 89 13.78 1.11 -5.63
CA ASN A 89 13.85 0.29 -6.83
C ASN A 89 12.45 0.04 -7.41
N TYR A 90 12.40 -0.32 -8.69
CA TYR A 90 11.29 -1.07 -9.29
C TYR A 90 11.54 -2.56 -9.08
N VAL A 91 11.12 -3.09 -7.95
CA VAL A 91 11.50 -4.42 -7.44
C VAL A 91 10.91 -5.59 -8.23
N LEU A 92 9.87 -5.34 -9.02
CA LEU A 92 9.25 -6.33 -9.93
C LEU A 92 8.63 -5.59 -11.11
N LYS A 93 8.64 -6.22 -12.29
CA LYS A 93 7.97 -5.70 -13.47
C LYS A 93 7.38 -6.84 -14.31
N THR A 94 6.27 -6.55 -15.02
CA THR A 94 5.74 -7.42 -16.06
C THR A 94 6.51 -7.24 -17.36
N GLY A 95 6.30 -8.11 -18.34
CA GLY A 95 6.89 -8.01 -19.66
C GLY A 95 7.76 -9.20 -20.05
N ASP A 96 8.02 -10.12 -19.12
CA ASP A 96 8.62 -11.41 -19.40
C ASP A 96 7.55 -12.35 -20.01
N PRO A 97 7.70 -12.76 -21.29
CA PRO A 97 6.69 -13.60 -21.96
C PRO A 97 6.45 -14.94 -21.28
N ASP A 98 7.48 -15.49 -20.64
CA ASP A 98 7.41 -16.82 -20.04
C ASP A 98 6.75 -16.83 -18.68
N HIS A 99 6.58 -15.64 -18.06
CA HIS A 99 6.10 -15.52 -16.68
C HIS A 99 4.93 -14.55 -16.55
N MET A 100 5.18 -13.27 -16.78
CA MET A 100 4.21 -12.20 -16.67
C MET A 100 4.30 -11.31 -17.91
N GLY A 101 3.61 -11.69 -18.97
CA GLY A 101 3.63 -10.97 -20.24
C GLY A 101 3.20 -9.50 -20.11
N ARG A 102 3.38 -8.74 -21.18
CA ARG A 102 2.82 -7.38 -21.27
C ARG A 102 1.31 -7.42 -21.12
N ARG A 103 0.74 -6.36 -20.52
CA ARG A 103 -0.70 -6.20 -20.25
C ARG A 103 -1.29 -7.17 -19.23
N PHE A 104 -0.46 -7.94 -18.53
CA PHE A 104 -0.92 -8.58 -17.30
C PHE A 104 -1.33 -7.50 -16.29
N VAL A 105 -2.39 -7.78 -15.54
CA VAL A 105 -2.74 -7.01 -14.37
C VAL A 105 -1.81 -7.45 -13.25
N LEU A 106 -1.13 -6.49 -12.64
CA LEU A 106 -0.32 -6.65 -11.44
C LEU A 106 -0.74 -5.58 -10.48
N GLU A 107 -1.46 -5.97 -9.43
CA GLU A 107 -2.09 -5.04 -8.50
C GLU A 107 -1.86 -5.49 -7.05
N ARG A 108 -1.97 -4.55 -6.12
CA ARG A 108 -1.97 -4.76 -4.67
C ARG A 108 -0.81 -5.61 -4.13
N PRO A 109 0.47 -5.31 -4.46
CA PRO A 109 1.59 -6.10 -3.95
C PRO A 109 1.68 -5.98 -2.43
N LYS A 110 1.91 -7.14 -1.76
CA LYS A 110 2.07 -7.28 -0.31
C LYS A 110 3.31 -8.10 -0.04
N VAL A 111 4.19 -7.64 0.84
CA VAL A 111 5.44 -8.33 1.13
C VAL A 111 5.49 -8.81 2.57
N TYR A 112 5.83 -10.06 2.75
CA TYR A 112 6.06 -10.70 4.04
C TYR A 112 7.54 -11.04 4.19
N PHE A 113 8.08 -10.92 5.40
CA PHE A 113 9.40 -11.44 5.71
C PHE A 113 9.26 -12.77 6.45
N ASN A 114 9.70 -13.85 5.83
CA ASN A 114 9.73 -15.16 6.43
C ASN A 114 11.00 -15.34 7.26
N LYS A 115 10.87 -15.38 8.58
CA LYS A 115 12.00 -15.51 9.51
C LYS A 115 12.73 -16.85 9.38
N LYS A 116 12.02 -17.93 9.03
CA LYS A 116 12.57 -19.31 8.90
C LYS A 116 13.44 -19.44 7.66
N THR A 117 12.96 -18.97 6.51
CA THR A 117 13.68 -19.04 5.22
C THR A 117 14.57 -17.82 4.98
N ARG A 118 14.38 -16.74 5.75
CA ARG A 118 15.04 -15.44 5.59
C ARG A 118 14.77 -14.79 4.23
N LYS A 119 13.64 -15.15 3.60
CA LYS A 119 13.19 -14.60 2.32
C LYS A 119 12.12 -13.53 2.52
N TYR A 120 12.13 -12.57 1.64
CA TYR A 120 11.03 -11.64 1.41
C TYR A 120 10.12 -12.27 0.35
N VAL A 121 8.87 -12.48 0.69
CA VAL A 121 7.88 -13.13 -0.17
C VAL A 121 6.81 -12.11 -0.52
N MET A 122 6.71 -11.77 -1.79
CA MET A 122 5.70 -10.85 -2.32
C MET A 122 4.53 -11.66 -2.87
N TYR A 123 3.34 -11.33 -2.42
CA TYR A 123 2.08 -11.70 -3.03
C TYR A 123 1.53 -10.53 -3.83
N MET A 124 0.86 -10.79 -4.93
CA MET A 124 0.20 -9.78 -5.75
C MET A 124 -1.05 -10.35 -6.42
N HIS A 125 -2.06 -9.52 -6.63
CA HIS A 125 -3.11 -9.86 -7.58
C HIS A 125 -2.49 -9.90 -8.98
N LEU A 126 -2.56 -11.05 -9.62
CA LEU A 126 -2.06 -11.27 -10.96
C LEU A 126 -3.19 -11.77 -11.85
N ASP A 127 -3.50 -11.01 -12.89
CA ASP A 127 -4.62 -11.34 -13.76
C ASP A 127 -4.28 -11.14 -15.24
N SER A 128 -5.10 -11.74 -16.08
CA SER A 128 -5.13 -11.43 -17.51
C SER A 128 -5.79 -10.06 -17.73
N ALA A 129 -5.52 -9.44 -18.88
CA ALA A 129 -6.05 -8.12 -19.23
C ALA A 129 -7.59 -8.00 -19.14
N ASN A 130 -8.30 -9.11 -19.22
CA ASN A 130 -9.76 -9.19 -19.10
C ASN A 130 -10.26 -9.67 -17.72
N TYR A 131 -9.37 -9.73 -16.73
CA TYR A 131 -9.66 -10.14 -15.34
C TYR A 131 -10.30 -11.53 -15.20
N LYS A 132 -9.94 -12.49 -16.09
CA LYS A 132 -10.50 -13.86 -16.04
C LYS A 132 -9.57 -14.87 -15.38
N ALA A 133 -8.28 -14.58 -15.24
CA ALA A 133 -7.34 -15.50 -14.59
C ALA A 133 -7.59 -15.55 -13.08
N ALA A 134 -7.84 -14.40 -12.43
CA ALA A 134 -8.15 -14.25 -11.01
C ALA A 134 -7.23 -15.07 -10.11
N ARG A 135 -5.93 -14.72 -10.10
CA ARG A 135 -4.86 -15.45 -9.42
C ARG A 135 -4.09 -14.58 -8.47
N VAL A 136 -3.41 -15.19 -7.51
CA VAL A 136 -2.28 -14.58 -6.84
C VAL A 136 -0.99 -14.95 -7.56
N GLY A 137 -0.06 -13.99 -7.66
CA GLY A 137 1.32 -14.25 -8.04
C GLY A 137 2.22 -14.24 -6.80
N ILE A 138 3.31 -15.01 -6.85
CA ILE A 138 4.37 -15.01 -5.83
C ILE A 138 5.70 -14.65 -6.47
N ALA A 139 6.42 -13.72 -5.83
CA ALA A 139 7.80 -13.41 -6.14
C ALA A 139 8.64 -13.37 -4.85
N ILE A 140 9.92 -13.67 -4.94
CA ILE A 140 10.83 -13.77 -3.78
C ILE A 140 12.09 -12.95 -3.98
N CYS A 141 12.65 -12.47 -2.87
CA CYS A 141 13.96 -11.81 -2.84
C CYS A 141 14.68 -12.08 -1.52
N ASP A 142 16.02 -11.90 -1.52
CA ASP A 142 16.87 -11.96 -0.31
C ASP A 142 16.96 -10.63 0.41
N LYS A 143 16.56 -9.54 -0.25
CA LYS A 143 16.60 -8.16 0.28
C LYS A 143 15.24 -7.51 0.13
N PRO A 144 14.84 -6.61 1.05
CA PRO A 144 13.55 -5.96 0.98
C PRO A 144 13.38 -5.12 -0.30
N ASP A 145 14.43 -4.47 -0.76
CA ASP A 145 14.45 -3.55 -1.90
C ASP A 145 15.22 -4.09 -3.13
N GLY A 146 15.49 -5.39 -3.15
CA GLY A 146 16.15 -6.05 -4.29
C GLY A 146 15.19 -6.43 -5.41
N ASP A 147 15.72 -7.02 -6.48
CA ASP A 147 14.95 -7.50 -7.61
C ASP A 147 14.27 -8.82 -7.25
N TYR A 148 12.95 -8.79 -7.12
CA TYR A 148 12.14 -9.96 -6.82
C TYR A 148 12.03 -10.86 -8.05
N LYS A 149 12.26 -12.14 -7.84
CA LYS A 149 12.11 -13.17 -8.88
C LYS A 149 10.72 -13.76 -8.79
N PHE A 150 9.96 -13.67 -9.87
CA PHE A 150 8.67 -14.33 -9.99
C PHE A 150 8.86 -15.85 -9.89
N VAL A 151 7.97 -16.51 -9.13
CA VAL A 151 8.04 -17.95 -8.88
C VAL A 151 6.88 -18.68 -9.53
N LYS A 152 5.65 -18.24 -9.21
CA LYS A 152 4.42 -18.91 -9.70
C LYS A 152 3.21 -18.02 -9.55
N SER A 153 2.13 -18.43 -10.21
CA SER A 153 0.77 -17.90 -9.92
C SER A 153 -0.22 -19.06 -9.80
N PHE A 154 -1.21 -18.89 -8.96
CA PHE A 154 -2.24 -19.91 -8.71
C PHE A 154 -3.52 -19.28 -8.16
N ARG A 155 -4.60 -20.04 -8.14
CA ARG A 155 -5.82 -19.71 -7.40
C ARG A 155 -5.67 -20.29 -5.99
N PRO A 156 -5.65 -19.47 -4.94
CA PRO A 156 -5.46 -19.94 -3.57
C PRO A 156 -6.58 -20.90 -3.19
N LEU A 157 -6.23 -22.11 -2.79
CA LEU A 157 -7.17 -23.21 -2.47
C LEU A 157 -8.20 -23.52 -3.56
N GLY A 158 -7.93 -23.12 -4.82
CA GLY A 158 -8.84 -23.27 -5.95
C GLY A 158 -9.80 -22.12 -6.18
N PHE A 159 -9.91 -21.17 -5.25
CA PHE A 159 -10.79 -20.00 -5.34
C PHE A 159 -10.26 -18.92 -6.28
N GLU A 160 -11.16 -18.10 -6.83
CA GLU A 160 -10.74 -16.86 -7.49
C GLU A 160 -10.07 -15.94 -6.48
N SER A 161 -9.08 -15.18 -6.93
CA SER A 161 -8.44 -14.17 -6.10
C SER A 161 -8.20 -12.90 -6.91
N ARG A 162 -8.79 -11.80 -6.44
CA ARG A 162 -8.60 -10.48 -7.03
C ARG A 162 -7.87 -9.59 -6.04
N ASP A 163 -8.54 -8.58 -5.50
CA ASP A 163 -7.93 -7.73 -4.50
C ASP A 163 -7.38 -8.52 -3.32
N ILE A 164 -6.15 -8.24 -2.94
CA ILE A 164 -5.51 -8.91 -1.81
C ILE A 164 -5.11 -7.93 -0.71
N GLY A 165 -5.18 -8.41 0.51
CA GLY A 165 -4.69 -7.78 1.73
C GLY A 165 -3.63 -8.64 2.41
N GLN A 166 -2.88 -8.00 3.28
CA GLN A 166 -1.82 -8.60 4.08
C GLN A 166 -2.20 -8.50 5.56
N PHE A 167 -2.04 -9.60 6.27
CA PHE A 167 -2.15 -9.59 7.72
C PHE A 167 -1.09 -10.52 8.33
N VAL A 168 -0.38 -10.02 9.35
CA VAL A 168 0.51 -10.81 10.20
C VAL A 168 0.03 -10.59 11.63
N ASP A 169 -0.34 -11.68 12.30
CA ASP A 169 -0.88 -11.62 13.66
C ASP A 169 0.23 -11.45 14.70
N ASP A 170 -0.16 -11.16 15.93
CA ASP A 170 0.76 -10.91 17.06
C ASP A 170 1.60 -12.14 17.41
N ASP A 171 1.13 -13.35 17.10
CA ASP A 171 1.89 -14.61 17.23
C ASP A 171 2.88 -14.86 16.09
N GLY A 172 2.87 -14.02 15.06
CA GLY A 172 3.70 -14.12 13.87
C GLY A 172 3.12 -15.00 12.75
N SER A 173 1.92 -15.55 12.91
CA SER A 173 1.18 -16.21 11.83
C SER A 173 0.85 -15.22 10.72
N ALA A 174 1.06 -15.64 9.48
CA ALA A 174 0.81 -14.79 8.31
C ALA A 174 -0.42 -15.26 7.54
N TYR A 175 -1.21 -14.31 7.09
CA TYR A 175 -2.46 -14.55 6.39
C TYR A 175 -2.53 -13.71 5.12
N LEU A 176 -3.12 -14.29 4.08
CA LEU A 176 -3.58 -13.61 2.89
C LEU A 176 -5.07 -13.33 3.05
N VAL A 177 -5.47 -12.09 2.83
CA VAL A 177 -6.88 -11.72 2.65
C VAL A 177 -7.09 -11.60 1.15
N PHE A 178 -8.10 -12.25 0.57
CA PHE A 178 -8.31 -12.16 -0.88
C PHE A 178 -9.80 -12.18 -1.25
N GLU A 179 -10.14 -11.33 -2.21
CA GLU A 179 -11.48 -11.23 -2.75
C GLU A 179 -11.81 -12.45 -3.62
N ASP A 180 -12.95 -13.11 -3.33
CA ASP A 180 -13.57 -14.14 -4.16
C ASP A 180 -14.92 -13.64 -4.65
N ARG A 181 -15.01 -13.24 -5.92
CA ARG A 181 -16.26 -12.72 -6.51
C ARG A 181 -17.37 -13.76 -6.62
N PRO A 182 -17.11 -15.00 -7.05
CA PRO A 182 -18.11 -16.08 -6.98
C PRO A 182 -18.71 -16.28 -5.60
N ALA A 183 -17.89 -16.24 -4.55
CA ALA A 183 -18.33 -16.40 -3.17
C ALA A 183 -18.96 -15.13 -2.58
N LYS A 184 -18.86 -13.99 -3.28
CA LYS A 184 -19.36 -12.67 -2.83
C LYS A 184 -18.79 -12.25 -1.48
N GLY A 185 -17.47 -12.41 -1.32
CA GLY A 185 -16.81 -12.08 -0.07
C GLY A 185 -15.30 -12.08 -0.20
N PHE A 186 -14.63 -12.01 0.94
CA PHE A 186 -13.20 -12.21 0.98
C PHE A 186 -12.81 -13.28 2.01
N HIS A 187 -11.84 -14.09 1.62
CA HIS A 187 -11.25 -15.12 2.46
C HIS A 187 -10.17 -14.53 3.35
N ILE A 188 -10.06 -15.06 4.56
CA ILE A 188 -8.90 -14.94 5.42
C ILE A 188 -8.23 -16.29 5.41
N ALA A 189 -7.06 -16.41 4.81
CA ALA A 189 -6.42 -17.70 4.62
C ALA A 189 -4.97 -17.70 5.13
N LYS A 190 -4.62 -18.75 5.89
CA LYS A 190 -3.31 -18.91 6.49
C LYS A 190 -2.29 -19.30 5.43
N LEU A 191 -1.12 -18.64 5.47
CA LEU A 191 0.02 -19.00 4.64
C LEU A 191 0.75 -20.23 5.20
N SER A 192 1.38 -21.00 4.31
CA SER A 192 2.31 -22.08 4.68
C SER A 192 3.53 -21.57 5.43
N ASP A 193 4.23 -22.43 6.14
CA ASP A 193 5.41 -22.10 6.97
C ASP A 193 6.50 -21.33 6.21
N ASP A 194 6.66 -21.59 4.93
CA ASP A 194 7.63 -20.91 4.05
C ASP A 194 7.06 -19.68 3.33
N TYR A 195 5.77 -19.41 3.52
CA TYR A 195 4.97 -18.36 2.86
C TYR A 195 4.86 -18.53 1.34
N MET A 196 5.17 -19.72 0.80
CA MET A 196 5.14 -19.98 -0.64
C MET A 196 3.79 -20.53 -1.12
N ASN A 197 2.84 -20.69 -0.20
CA ASN A 197 1.51 -21.20 -0.52
C ASN A 197 0.46 -20.71 0.48
N VAL A 198 -0.81 -20.84 0.10
CA VAL A 198 -1.96 -20.72 1.01
C VAL A 198 -2.30 -22.12 1.49
N GLU A 199 -2.30 -22.34 2.80
CA GLU A 199 -2.43 -23.66 3.41
C GLU A 199 -3.87 -23.96 3.83
N LYS A 200 -4.55 -22.99 4.42
CA LYS A 200 -5.86 -23.18 5.04
C LYS A 200 -6.74 -21.95 4.91
N ASP A 201 -7.96 -22.15 4.46
CA ASP A 201 -9.02 -21.15 4.58
C ASP A 201 -9.49 -21.10 6.05
N ILE A 202 -9.38 -19.93 6.66
CA ILE A 202 -9.77 -19.71 8.06
C ILE A 202 -11.22 -19.26 8.11
N CYS A 203 -11.60 -18.32 7.25
CA CYS A 203 -12.94 -17.75 7.22
C CYS A 203 -13.22 -17.10 5.87
N LEU A 204 -14.47 -17.26 5.39
CA LEU A 204 -15.05 -16.44 4.35
C LEU A 204 -15.96 -15.38 4.98
N ILE A 205 -15.61 -14.13 4.85
CA ILE A 205 -16.50 -13.01 5.22
C ILE A 205 -17.43 -12.73 4.03
N THR A 206 -18.69 -13.12 4.17
CA THR A 206 -19.68 -13.05 3.08
C THR A 206 -20.28 -11.65 2.99
N LEU A 207 -19.57 -10.75 2.35
CA LEU A 207 -20.06 -9.44 1.90
C LEU A 207 -19.27 -9.10 0.62
N PRO A 208 -19.89 -8.61 -0.45
CA PRO A 208 -19.18 -8.27 -1.67
C PRO A 208 -18.32 -7.02 -1.46
N LEU A 209 -17.12 -7.25 -0.96
CA LEU A 209 -16.11 -6.25 -0.66
C LEU A 209 -14.81 -6.56 -1.41
N GLU A 210 -14.09 -5.49 -1.75
CA GLU A 210 -12.73 -5.48 -2.26
C GLU A 210 -11.83 -4.60 -1.39
N GLY A 211 -10.52 -4.56 -1.65
CA GLY A 211 -9.58 -3.77 -0.85
C GLY A 211 -9.47 -4.23 0.60
N GLY A 212 -9.63 -5.53 0.85
CA GLY A 212 -9.66 -6.11 2.20
C GLY A 212 -8.38 -5.83 3.00
N ALA A 213 -8.54 -5.40 4.26
CA ALA A 213 -7.46 -5.24 5.23
C ALA A 213 -7.91 -5.66 6.62
N ILE A 214 -6.98 -6.15 7.43
CA ILE A 214 -7.25 -6.60 8.80
C ILE A 214 -6.22 -6.00 9.75
N VAL A 215 -6.66 -5.70 10.97
CA VAL A 215 -5.77 -5.38 12.11
C VAL A 215 -6.29 -6.02 13.39
N HIS A 216 -5.37 -6.52 14.21
CA HIS A 216 -5.64 -6.98 15.58
C HIS A 216 -5.28 -5.87 16.56
N TYR A 217 -6.27 -5.41 17.34
CA TYR A 217 -6.09 -4.33 18.30
C TYR A 217 -6.94 -4.52 19.54
N LYS A 218 -6.30 -4.49 20.72
CA LYS A 218 -6.96 -4.65 22.05
C LYS A 218 -7.90 -5.86 22.12
N GLY A 219 -7.43 -7.02 21.61
CA GLY A 219 -8.16 -8.29 21.70
C GLY A 219 -9.33 -8.44 20.72
N LEU A 220 -9.44 -7.55 19.73
CA LEU A 220 -10.40 -7.64 18.64
C LEU A 220 -9.70 -7.54 17.29
N TYR A 221 -10.16 -8.33 16.35
CA TYR A 221 -9.85 -8.18 14.93
C TYR A 221 -10.84 -7.21 14.29
N TYR A 222 -10.35 -6.35 13.44
CA TYR A 222 -11.13 -5.41 12.64
C TYR A 222 -10.82 -5.70 11.17
N ALA A 223 -11.81 -6.17 10.43
CA ALA A 223 -11.73 -6.39 9.00
C ALA A 223 -12.41 -5.22 8.27
N ILE A 224 -11.75 -4.68 7.26
CA ILE A 224 -12.21 -3.53 6.48
C ILE A 224 -12.24 -3.91 5.01
N GLY A 225 -13.19 -3.33 4.26
CA GLY A 225 -13.24 -3.41 2.82
C GLY A 225 -14.12 -2.33 2.21
N SER A 226 -14.01 -2.16 0.91
CA SER A 226 -14.83 -1.29 0.08
C SER A 226 -15.80 -2.08 -0.78
N ALA A 227 -16.93 -1.51 -1.18
CA ALA A 227 -17.88 -2.19 -2.07
C ALA A 227 -17.34 -2.30 -3.50
N LEU A 228 -17.85 -3.26 -4.26
CA LEU A 228 -17.48 -3.52 -5.66
C LEU A 228 -18.06 -2.45 -6.59
N THR A 229 -17.44 -1.29 -6.66
CA THR A 229 -17.83 -0.17 -7.54
C THR A 229 -16.78 0.18 -8.60
N GLY A 230 -15.82 -0.71 -8.81
CA GLY A 230 -14.67 -0.48 -9.69
C GLY A 230 -13.85 0.71 -9.18
N TRP A 231 -13.52 1.64 -10.07
CA TRP A 231 -12.70 2.82 -9.73
C TRP A 231 -13.45 3.95 -9.04
N LYS A 232 -14.76 3.80 -8.75
CA LYS A 232 -15.52 4.82 -8.04
C LYS A 232 -15.38 4.58 -6.53
N ALA A 233 -15.04 5.61 -5.80
CA ALA A 233 -15.04 5.57 -4.35
C ALA A 233 -16.44 5.26 -3.80
N ASN A 234 -16.47 4.56 -2.67
CA ASN A 234 -17.69 4.20 -1.94
C ASN A 234 -17.43 4.20 -0.42
N PRO A 235 -18.45 4.18 0.42
CA PRO A 235 -18.27 4.01 1.85
C PRO A 235 -17.57 2.69 2.16
N ASN A 236 -16.35 2.77 2.73
CA ASN A 236 -15.70 1.57 3.25
C ASN A 236 -16.35 1.15 4.57
N LYS A 237 -16.39 -0.15 4.81
CA LYS A 237 -17.06 -0.75 5.96
C LYS A 237 -16.10 -1.60 6.76
N TYR A 238 -16.41 -1.80 8.04
CA TYR A 238 -15.68 -2.70 8.91
C TYR A 238 -16.59 -3.62 9.68
N ALA A 239 -16.06 -4.77 10.06
CA ALA A 239 -16.65 -5.69 11.03
C ALA A 239 -15.60 -6.08 12.07
N THR A 240 -16.05 -6.57 13.22
CA THR A 240 -15.17 -6.99 14.31
C THR A 240 -15.41 -8.43 14.72
N SER A 241 -14.37 -9.09 15.21
CA SER A 241 -14.46 -10.42 15.82
C SER A 241 -13.42 -10.59 16.91
N LYS A 242 -13.63 -11.55 17.81
CA LYS A 242 -12.64 -11.98 18.81
C LYS A 242 -11.61 -12.96 18.23
N THR A 243 -11.94 -13.64 17.16
CA THR A 243 -11.07 -14.59 16.47
C THR A 243 -11.16 -14.39 14.96
N LEU A 244 -10.16 -14.85 14.19
CA LEU A 244 -10.19 -14.75 12.74
C LEU A 244 -11.27 -15.63 12.10
N GLU A 245 -11.66 -16.70 12.78
CA GLU A 245 -12.75 -17.58 12.36
C GLU A 245 -14.13 -16.94 12.50
N GLY A 246 -14.24 -15.88 13.28
CA GLY A 246 -15.52 -15.26 13.60
C GLY A 246 -16.13 -15.75 14.93
N PRO A 247 -17.43 -15.54 15.18
CA PRO A 247 -18.33 -14.82 14.28
C PRO A 247 -17.95 -13.34 14.14
N TRP A 248 -18.09 -12.79 12.94
CA TRP A 248 -17.91 -11.39 12.65
C TRP A 248 -19.21 -10.62 12.92
N SER A 249 -19.06 -9.40 13.44
CA SER A 249 -20.20 -8.49 13.60
C SER A 249 -20.81 -8.09 12.26
N ASP A 250 -21.98 -7.47 12.28
CA ASP A 250 -22.50 -6.76 11.12
C ASP A 250 -21.51 -5.65 10.71
N PHE A 251 -21.47 -5.38 9.40
CA PHE A 251 -20.62 -4.35 8.85
C PHE A 251 -21.18 -2.95 9.09
N ALA A 252 -20.35 -2.08 9.67
CA ALA A 252 -20.64 -0.65 9.87
C ALA A 252 -19.73 0.21 8.99
N ASP A 253 -20.14 1.43 8.69
CA ASP A 253 -19.36 2.38 7.94
C ASP A 253 -18.19 2.93 8.80
N ILE A 254 -16.99 3.07 8.21
CA ILE A 254 -15.82 3.65 8.92
C ILE A 254 -15.87 5.18 9.01
N ALA A 255 -16.72 5.82 8.20
CA ALA A 255 -17.00 7.26 8.21
C ALA A 255 -18.45 7.47 7.78
N SER A 256 -19.00 8.69 7.92
CA SER A 256 -20.32 8.99 7.39
C SER A 256 -20.40 8.60 5.89
N PRO A 257 -21.43 7.88 5.44
CA PRO A 257 -21.59 7.54 4.03
C PRO A 257 -21.57 8.75 3.10
N ALA A 258 -22.02 9.90 3.58
CA ALA A 258 -22.06 11.16 2.83
C ALA A 258 -20.68 11.66 2.39
N VAL A 259 -19.62 11.32 3.13
CA VAL A 259 -18.24 11.69 2.79
C VAL A 259 -17.53 10.62 1.95
N ASN A 260 -18.18 9.48 1.72
CA ASN A 260 -17.72 8.44 0.80
C ASN A 260 -16.28 7.99 1.08
N THR A 261 -15.95 7.78 2.38
CA THR A 261 -14.58 7.52 2.87
C THR A 261 -13.55 8.52 2.33
N TYR A 262 -13.97 9.78 2.18
CA TYR A 262 -13.17 10.89 1.61
C TYR A 262 -12.58 10.56 0.23
N GLY A 263 -13.31 9.80 -0.57
CA GLY A 263 -12.94 9.41 -1.93
C GLY A 263 -11.90 8.28 -2.00
N SER A 264 -11.62 7.56 -0.90
CA SER A 264 -10.57 6.55 -0.86
C SER A 264 -11.09 5.12 -0.78
N GLN A 265 -10.25 4.18 -1.22
CA GLN A 265 -10.42 2.74 -1.08
C GLN A 265 -9.32 2.18 -0.17
N SER A 266 -9.69 1.32 0.78
CA SER A 266 -8.76 0.67 1.72
C SER A 266 -7.72 -0.19 1.02
N THR A 267 -6.53 -0.27 1.61
CA THR A 267 -5.45 -1.17 1.16
C THR A 267 -4.71 -1.85 2.30
N LEU A 268 -4.54 -1.16 3.44
CA LEU A 268 -3.86 -1.68 4.62
C LEU A 268 -4.31 -0.94 5.88
N MET A 269 -4.29 -1.65 7.02
CA MET A 269 -4.35 -1.08 8.36
C MET A 269 -2.96 -1.23 9.00
N LEU A 270 -2.19 -0.14 9.05
CA LEU A 270 -0.84 -0.16 9.59
C LEU A 270 -0.85 0.03 11.10
N LYS A 271 -0.36 -0.97 11.85
CA LYS A 271 -0.17 -0.89 13.31
C LYS A 271 1.20 -0.35 13.65
N VAL A 272 1.26 0.79 14.31
CA VAL A 272 2.49 1.42 14.81
C VAL A 272 2.48 1.38 16.32
N THR A 273 3.31 0.52 16.90
CA THR A 273 3.44 0.37 18.37
C THR A 273 4.62 1.20 18.87
N GLY A 274 4.35 2.20 19.66
CA GLY A 274 5.34 3.00 20.39
C GLY A 274 5.38 2.67 21.89
N THR A 275 6.21 3.41 22.64
CA THR A 275 6.34 3.22 24.09
C THR A 275 5.12 3.70 24.88
N GLU A 276 4.40 4.68 24.38
CA GLU A 276 3.26 5.33 25.05
C GLU A 276 1.92 4.90 24.45
N LYS A 277 1.89 4.71 23.14
CA LYS A 277 0.65 4.45 22.40
C LYS A 277 0.87 3.51 21.23
N THR A 278 -0.13 2.69 20.95
CA THR A 278 -0.27 2.01 19.65
C THR A 278 -1.26 2.81 18.80
N THR A 279 -0.81 3.26 17.64
CA THR A 279 -1.63 3.97 16.66
C THR A 279 -1.90 3.07 15.47
N ILE A 280 -3.16 2.99 15.06
CA ILE A 280 -3.58 2.32 13.84
C ILE A 280 -3.80 3.38 12.76
N ILE A 281 -3.16 3.19 11.62
CA ILE A 281 -3.24 4.09 10.48
C ILE A 281 -4.04 3.38 9.38
N PHE A 282 -5.16 3.97 8.99
CA PHE A 282 -5.85 3.60 7.76
C PHE A 282 -5.01 4.07 6.58
N MET A 283 -4.71 3.16 5.67
CA MET A 283 -4.09 3.45 4.39
C MET A 283 -5.10 3.21 3.28
N GLY A 284 -5.37 4.23 2.49
CA GLY A 284 -6.28 4.17 1.35
C GLY A 284 -5.71 4.89 0.14
N ASP A 285 -6.18 4.48 -1.04
CA ASP A 285 -5.87 5.10 -2.32
C ASP A 285 -7.05 5.93 -2.82
N ILE A 286 -6.79 7.18 -3.19
CA ILE A 286 -7.74 8.05 -3.89
C ILE A 286 -7.47 7.91 -5.38
N TRP A 287 -8.18 7.00 -6.01
CA TRP A 287 -7.96 6.64 -7.40
C TRP A 287 -8.36 7.77 -8.37
N LYS A 288 -7.51 8.00 -9.37
CA LYS A 288 -7.79 8.84 -10.53
C LYS A 288 -7.78 8.00 -11.80
N PRO A 289 -8.88 7.36 -12.19
CA PRO A 289 -8.90 6.32 -13.22
C PRO A 289 -8.36 6.75 -14.59
N ARG A 290 -8.49 8.04 -14.94
CA ARG A 290 -8.00 8.59 -16.22
C ARG A 290 -6.51 8.95 -16.19
N THR A 291 -5.96 9.16 -15.00
CA THR A 291 -4.60 9.60 -14.75
C THR A 291 -4.06 8.84 -13.53
N GLN A 292 -4.03 7.51 -13.61
CA GLN A 292 -3.70 6.64 -12.45
C GLN A 292 -2.37 6.99 -11.79
N TRP A 293 -1.40 7.46 -12.56
CA TRP A 293 -0.12 7.95 -12.04
C TRP A 293 -0.27 9.16 -11.09
N ASP A 294 -1.38 9.88 -11.18
CA ASP A 294 -1.71 11.03 -10.34
C ASP A 294 -2.67 10.68 -9.19
N SER A 295 -2.96 9.40 -8.96
CA SER A 295 -3.73 8.95 -7.79
C SER A 295 -3.06 9.40 -6.50
N ARG A 296 -3.84 9.58 -5.43
CA ARG A 296 -3.37 10.11 -4.15
C ARG A 296 -3.53 9.09 -3.03
N TYR A 297 -2.99 9.42 -1.90
CA TYR A 297 -3.04 8.59 -0.70
C TYR A 297 -3.84 9.27 0.40
N LEU A 298 -4.69 8.50 1.04
CA LEU A 298 -5.35 8.91 2.26
C LEU A 298 -4.82 8.03 3.39
N TRP A 299 -3.81 8.54 4.09
CA TRP A 299 -3.30 7.91 5.29
C TRP A 299 -3.75 8.72 6.50
N MET A 300 -4.50 8.11 7.41
CA MET A 300 -5.05 8.77 8.59
C MET A 300 -4.98 7.85 9.80
N PRO A 301 -4.56 8.36 10.97
CA PRO A 301 -4.79 7.64 12.21
C PRO A 301 -6.29 7.49 12.44
N VAL A 302 -6.74 6.29 12.78
CA VAL A 302 -8.15 6.02 13.08
C VAL A 302 -8.41 6.07 14.58
N GLU A 303 -9.64 6.41 14.94
CA GLU A 303 -10.18 6.19 16.28
C GLU A 303 -10.69 4.75 16.35
N ILE A 304 -10.05 3.92 17.19
CA ILE A 304 -10.32 2.48 17.25
C ILE A 304 -10.28 1.97 18.69
N GLY A 305 -11.23 1.12 19.01
CA GLY A 305 -11.35 0.46 20.34
C GLY A 305 -12.80 0.14 20.66
N ASP A 306 -13.01 -0.75 21.62
CA ASP A 306 -14.33 -1.16 22.13
C ASP A 306 -15.32 -1.58 21.02
N GLY A 307 -14.79 -2.27 19.98
CA GLY A 307 -15.56 -2.70 18.83
C GLY A 307 -15.91 -1.61 17.81
N LYS A 308 -15.43 -0.38 18.01
CA LYS A 308 -15.67 0.75 17.11
C LYS A 308 -14.41 1.09 16.32
N LEU A 309 -14.61 1.50 15.07
CA LEU A 309 -13.59 2.06 14.20
C LEU A 309 -14.17 3.25 13.45
N LEU A 310 -13.52 4.42 13.60
CA LEU A 310 -13.92 5.64 12.92
C LEU A 310 -12.72 6.24 12.20
N LEU A 311 -12.89 6.54 10.93
CA LEU A 311 -11.98 7.34 10.12
C LEU A 311 -12.35 8.82 10.28
N PRO A 312 -11.54 9.63 10.97
CA PRO A 312 -11.86 11.06 11.18
C PRO A 312 -11.68 11.85 9.88
N GLU A 313 -12.15 13.08 9.88
CA GLU A 313 -11.94 14.02 8.79
C GLU A 313 -10.45 14.21 8.51
N PRO A 314 -10.00 14.09 7.23
CA PRO A 314 -8.60 14.21 6.88
C PRO A 314 -8.02 15.58 7.20
N LYS A 315 -6.91 15.58 7.94
CA LYS A 315 -6.12 16.75 8.30
C LYS A 315 -4.64 16.42 8.22
N PRO A 316 -3.76 17.38 7.94
CA PRO A 316 -2.32 17.16 8.01
C PRO A 316 -1.93 16.69 9.43
N TRP A 317 -1.08 15.65 9.49
CA TRP A 317 -0.68 15.05 10.76
C TRP A 317 0.73 14.47 10.70
N SER A 318 1.30 14.22 11.85
CA SER A 318 2.60 13.56 12.00
C SER A 318 2.53 12.52 13.11
N ILE A 319 3.49 11.61 13.15
CA ILE A 319 3.62 10.56 14.16
C ILE A 319 5.04 10.53 14.71
N ASN A 320 5.16 10.40 16.01
CA ASN A 320 6.40 10.03 16.66
C ASN A 320 6.48 8.50 16.74
N LEU A 321 7.29 7.86 15.91
CA LEU A 321 7.39 6.40 15.85
C LEU A 321 7.95 5.76 17.14
N LYS A 322 8.65 6.52 17.98
CA LYS A 322 9.16 6.03 19.27
C LYS A 322 8.04 5.94 20.29
N THR A 323 7.24 6.99 20.42
CA THR A 323 6.14 7.02 21.40
C THR A 323 4.83 6.49 20.83
N GLY A 324 4.64 6.48 19.53
CA GLY A 324 3.37 6.16 18.85
C GLY A 324 2.36 7.29 18.84
N GLU A 325 2.72 8.46 19.36
CA GLU A 325 1.82 9.62 19.46
C GLU A 325 1.65 10.35 18.13
N VAL A 326 0.45 10.81 17.91
CA VAL A 326 0.03 11.57 16.71
C VAL A 326 -0.16 13.03 17.07
N SER A 327 0.28 13.92 16.18
CA SER A 327 0.04 15.36 16.27
C SER A 327 -0.62 15.84 14.99
N PHE A 328 -1.73 16.55 15.11
CA PHE A 328 -2.38 17.23 13.98
C PHE A 328 -1.81 18.62 13.79
N VAL A 329 -1.58 18.99 12.52
CA VAL A 329 -1.11 20.33 12.20
C VAL A 329 -2.30 21.29 12.24
N VAL A 330 -2.30 22.18 13.21
CA VAL A 330 -3.27 23.27 13.26
C VAL A 330 -2.79 24.35 12.29
N LYS A 331 -3.56 24.62 11.22
CA LYS A 331 -3.32 25.81 10.41
C LYS A 331 -3.51 27.01 11.33
N LYS A 332 -2.46 27.80 11.57
CA LYS A 332 -2.64 29.11 12.19
C LYS A 332 -3.53 29.92 11.25
N PRO A 333 -4.52 30.64 11.84
CA PRO A 333 -5.44 31.49 11.10
C PRO A 333 -4.70 32.59 10.32
#